data_2d86f586bde0bbfd6a2636443d418bab
#
_entry.id   2d86f586bde0bbfd6a2636443d418bab
#
_cell.length_a   1.000
_cell.length_b   1.000
_cell.length_c   1.000
_cell.angle_alpha   90.00
_cell.angle_beta   90.00
_cell.angle_gamma   90.00
#
_symmetry.space_group_name_H-M   'P 1'
#
loop_
_entity.id
_entity.type
_entity.pdbx_description
1 polymer ?
#
loop_
_entity_poly.entity_id
_entity_poly.type
_entity_poly.pdbx_seq_one_letter_code
_entity_poly.pdbx_strand_id
1 'polypeptide(L)'
;MFIYGEKRSPTSAFVIIIFFMIIIASPTINSVLASPSLPTTNNLYIQSTSSPILSSTEQEKEKQEKNDSGSTFKITDQIKALINALVDKNKTNAAIALGFIDPNGTQFYGYGRVSNSSNATVDQNTIFAIGSITKVFTTTLLADMVNQGFVKLNDPIEKYLPSNVKVPQYKGHKITLEDLATHTSGLPNFPSNYCISFDPTSPAFQHSIQYRKDLMDCTKTYTFNQFYQALSNTSLSREPGSKFEYSNFGMGLLGHILTLKSNMSSFDELLSKRILDVLDMNSTSIGLSDSQKSRLAIGHFNGGQELPTWYASDPIAPGPALHSTVSDMLKFLSANMGLIKTKLDNAMQESHLIRHSTNHLLPNDEPASFNTGNFDTNKLGFYVGLGWMVATNFGQEIVWHSGSTPNGYNAFVVFNPAKERGIVILCSADTSNINISDIIFKQKNDLSSLIGDLLNK
;
A
#
# COMPACT_ATOMS: atom_id res chain seq x y z
N MET A 1 29.98 26.19 45.46
CA MET A 1 31.37 25.68 45.33
C MET A 1 31.27 24.29 44.75
N PHE A 2 31.98 24.05 43.68
CA PHE A 2 32.06 22.88 42.79
C PHE A 2 30.96 22.70 41.78
N ILE A 3 31.35 23.11 40.60
CA ILE A 3 30.85 22.86 39.26
C ILE A 3 31.29 21.47 38.82
N TYR A 4 30.36 20.70 38.26
CA TYR A 4 30.74 19.65 37.31
C TYR A 4 29.84 19.74 36.08
N GLY A 5 30.43 20.22 35.00
CA GLY A 5 29.84 20.19 33.68
C GLY A 5 30.07 18.84 33.02
N GLU A 6 29.04 18.19 32.59
CA GLU A 6 29.15 17.10 31.64
C GLU A 6 28.67 17.55 30.25
N LYS A 7 29.61 17.44 29.33
CA LYS A 7 29.38 17.60 27.89
C LYS A 7 28.50 16.48 27.40
N ARG A 8 27.30 16.80 26.95
CA ARG A 8 26.50 15.88 26.13
C ARG A 8 26.87 16.04 24.67
N SER A 9 27.34 14.95 24.09
CA SER A 9 27.51 14.80 22.64
C SER A 9 26.15 14.75 21.94
N PRO A 10 25.98 15.34 20.76
CA PRO A 10 24.77 15.25 19.98
C PRO A 10 24.87 14.08 19.01
N THR A 11 24.35 12.92 19.40
CA THR A 11 24.09 11.81 18.46
C THR A 11 22.87 11.06 18.95
N SER A 12 21.72 11.49 18.50
CA SER A 12 20.53 10.65 18.49
C SER A 12 19.79 10.95 17.19
N ALA A 13 20.04 10.07 16.24
CA ALA A 13 19.55 10.11 14.90
C ALA A 13 18.03 9.95 14.86
N PHE A 14 17.40 10.75 14.07
CA PHE A 14 16.04 10.61 13.57
C PHE A 14 15.88 9.27 12.85
N VAL A 15 15.07 8.37 13.38
CA VAL A 15 14.58 7.22 12.65
C VAL A 15 13.19 7.58 12.12
N ILE A 16 13.17 8.15 10.93
CA ILE A 16 11.95 8.30 10.14
C ILE A 16 11.70 6.92 9.53
N ILE A 17 10.58 6.28 9.91
CA ILE A 17 10.12 5.04 9.28
C ILE A 17 9.53 5.43 7.92
N ILE A 18 10.38 5.39 6.90
CA ILE A 18 10.00 5.46 5.50
C ILE A 18 10.17 4.06 4.93
N PHE A 19 9.08 3.44 4.48
CA PHE A 19 9.09 2.17 3.78
C PHE A 19 9.60 2.38 2.37
N PHE A 20 10.74 1.80 2.00
CA PHE A 20 11.24 1.84 0.62
C PHE A 20 11.84 0.53 0.14
N MET A 21 11.60 0.26 -1.13
CA MET A 21 12.12 -0.87 -1.89
C MET A 21 13.62 -0.75 -2.18
N ILE A 22 14.37 -1.84 -2.02
CA ILE A 22 15.72 -2.01 -2.54
C ILE A 22 15.75 -3.27 -3.40
N ILE A 23 16.24 -3.14 -4.61
CA ILE A 23 16.46 -4.22 -5.56
C ILE A 23 17.96 -4.33 -5.86
N ILE A 24 18.52 -5.54 -5.82
CA ILE A 24 19.94 -5.80 -6.04
C ILE A 24 20.14 -6.60 -7.31
N ALA A 25 21.05 -6.18 -8.16
CA ALA A 25 21.58 -6.94 -9.28
C ALA A 25 23.09 -7.21 -9.14
N SER A 26 23.57 -8.39 -9.51
CA SER A 26 24.96 -8.80 -9.48
C SER A 26 25.71 -8.54 -10.79
N PRO A 27 27.05 -8.38 -10.76
CA PRO A 27 27.84 -7.88 -11.86
C PRO A 27 28.53 -8.99 -12.68
N THR A 28 28.82 -8.69 -13.93
CA THR A 28 30.07 -9.03 -14.65
C THR A 28 29.97 -8.48 -16.08
N ILE A 29 30.92 -7.84 -16.56
CA ILE A 29 32.24 -7.80 -17.14
C ILE A 29 32.38 -6.66 -18.13
N ASN A 30 33.50 -5.95 -18.06
CA ASN A 30 34.04 -4.94 -18.95
C ASN A 30 34.20 -5.39 -20.41
N SER A 31 34.02 -4.50 -21.40
CA SER A 31 35.15 -3.92 -22.14
C SER A 31 34.70 -3.16 -23.44
N VAL A 32 35.16 -1.93 -23.52
CA VAL A 32 35.90 -1.25 -24.56
C VAL A 32 35.19 -0.85 -25.90
N LEU A 33 35.01 0.47 -26.00
CA LEU A 33 35.23 1.41 -27.17
C LEU A 33 34.78 1.02 -28.59
N ALA A 34 33.93 1.83 -29.18
CA ALA A 34 34.21 2.73 -30.32
C ALA A 34 32.91 3.03 -31.09
N SER A 35 32.55 4.30 -31.21
CA SER A 35 31.72 4.82 -32.32
C SER A 35 32.54 4.84 -33.61
N PRO A 36 31.92 4.73 -34.79
CA PRO A 36 31.58 5.93 -35.50
C PRO A 36 30.31 5.91 -36.42
N SER A 37 29.77 7.12 -36.58
CA SER A 37 29.14 7.74 -37.76
C SER A 37 28.18 6.96 -38.68
N LEU A 38 27.01 7.56 -38.85
CA LEU A 38 26.06 7.43 -39.95
C LEU A 38 26.68 7.75 -41.31
N PRO A 39 26.14 7.17 -42.38
CA PRO A 39 25.52 8.02 -43.40
C PRO A 39 24.18 7.50 -43.97
N THR A 40 23.54 8.44 -44.60
CA THR A 40 22.29 8.63 -45.31
C THR A 40 21.93 7.65 -46.44
N THR A 41 20.60 7.41 -46.51
CA THR A 41 19.71 7.22 -47.69
C THR A 41 20.08 6.33 -48.85
N ASN A 42 19.23 5.37 -49.22
CA ASN A 42 18.38 5.37 -50.44
C ASN A 42 17.61 4.06 -50.66
N ASN A 43 16.40 4.27 -51.09
CA ASN A 43 15.38 3.48 -51.74
C ASN A 43 15.71 2.14 -52.44
N LEU A 44 14.70 1.28 -52.39
CA LEU A 44 14.08 0.49 -53.48
C LEU A 44 14.32 -1.02 -53.58
N TYR A 45 13.21 -1.67 -53.71
CA TYR A 45 12.76 -2.86 -54.41
C TYR A 45 12.40 -4.11 -53.58
N ILE A 46 11.10 -4.38 -53.67
CA ILE A 46 10.43 -5.65 -53.37
C ILE A 46 10.93 -6.74 -54.32
N GLN A 47 11.41 -7.85 -53.80
CA GLN A 47 11.36 -9.16 -54.46
C GLN A 47 10.93 -10.25 -53.48
N SER A 48 9.84 -10.87 -53.86
CA SER A 48 9.31 -12.11 -53.23
C SER A 48 10.28 -13.27 -53.48
N THR A 49 10.73 -13.90 -52.39
CA THR A 49 11.32 -15.23 -52.49
C THR A 49 10.75 -16.11 -51.37
N SER A 50 10.31 -17.27 -51.79
CA SER A 50 9.76 -18.39 -51.04
C SER A 50 10.60 -18.77 -49.82
N SER A 51 9.95 -18.91 -48.66
CA SER A 51 10.53 -19.44 -47.41
C SER A 51 10.93 -20.91 -47.57
N PRO A 52 12.10 -21.34 -47.08
CA PRO A 52 12.43 -22.76 -46.97
C PRO A 52 11.65 -23.40 -45.81
N ILE A 53 11.17 -24.62 -46.04
CA ILE A 53 10.55 -25.48 -45.04
C ILE A 53 11.64 -25.88 -44.03
N LEU A 54 11.49 -25.43 -42.79
CA LEU A 54 12.34 -25.80 -41.66
C LEU A 54 12.22 -27.32 -41.36
N SER A 55 13.35 -27.94 -41.05
CA SER A 55 13.42 -29.37 -40.72
C SER A 55 12.71 -29.69 -39.41
N SER A 56 12.21 -30.92 -39.25
CA SER A 56 11.48 -31.42 -38.09
C SER A 56 12.20 -31.20 -36.73
N THR A 57 13.52 -31.09 -36.74
CA THR A 57 14.37 -30.84 -35.58
C THR A 57 14.35 -29.37 -35.11
N GLU A 58 14.10 -28.41 -36.02
CA GLU A 58 13.98 -26.99 -35.65
C GLU A 58 12.58 -26.69 -35.13
N GLN A 59 11.55 -27.36 -35.61
CA GLN A 59 10.18 -27.25 -35.07
C GLN A 59 10.04 -27.83 -33.65
N GLU A 60 10.83 -28.86 -33.32
CA GLU A 60 10.88 -29.40 -31.95
C GLU A 60 11.65 -28.48 -30.99
N LYS A 61 12.69 -27.81 -31.46
CA LYS A 61 13.40 -26.78 -30.67
C LYS A 61 12.54 -25.54 -30.43
N GLU A 62 11.83 -25.03 -31.44
CA GLU A 62 10.88 -23.93 -31.25
C GLU A 62 9.70 -24.28 -30.36
N LYS A 63 9.24 -25.56 -30.37
CA LYS A 63 8.23 -26.03 -29.42
C LYS A 63 8.78 -26.19 -28.02
N GLN A 64 10.05 -26.52 -27.84
CA GLN A 64 10.70 -26.64 -26.55
C GLN A 64 11.02 -25.27 -25.93
N GLU A 65 11.44 -24.28 -26.76
CA GLU A 65 11.60 -22.87 -26.30
C GLU A 65 10.26 -22.20 -25.99
N LYS A 66 9.17 -22.52 -26.68
CA LYS A 66 7.82 -22.05 -26.33
C LYS A 66 7.24 -22.68 -25.07
N ASN A 67 7.70 -23.85 -24.67
CA ASN A 67 7.26 -24.51 -23.44
C ASN A 67 8.03 -24.04 -22.18
N ASP A 68 9.15 -23.32 -22.33
CA ASP A 68 9.95 -22.82 -21.19
C ASP A 68 9.65 -21.37 -20.81
N SER A 69 8.76 -20.69 -21.56
CA SER A 69 8.33 -19.30 -21.27
C SER A 69 7.20 -19.19 -20.24
N GLY A 70 6.79 -20.28 -19.62
CA GLY A 70 5.73 -20.38 -18.63
C GLY A 70 6.21 -20.84 -17.25
N SER A 71 7.34 -20.31 -16.75
CA SER A 71 7.73 -20.58 -15.37
C SER A 71 6.68 -20.00 -14.43
N THR A 72 5.76 -20.84 -13.99
CA THR A 72 4.79 -20.53 -12.94
C THR A 72 5.56 -20.16 -11.69
N PHE A 73 5.38 -18.91 -11.23
CA PHE A 73 5.92 -18.54 -9.93
C PHE A 73 5.38 -19.50 -8.86
N LYS A 74 6.24 -19.89 -7.92
CA LYS A 74 5.85 -20.74 -6.78
C LYS A 74 6.34 -20.11 -5.48
N ILE A 75 5.52 -20.19 -4.43
CA ILE A 75 5.98 -19.93 -3.06
C ILE A 75 6.96 -21.03 -2.69
N THR A 76 8.25 -20.75 -2.81
CA THR A 76 9.32 -21.73 -2.60
C THR A 76 9.50 -22.07 -1.13
N ASP A 77 10.16 -23.18 -0.83
CA ASP A 77 10.46 -23.54 0.56
C ASP A 77 11.43 -22.55 1.22
N GLN A 78 12.22 -21.83 0.43
CA GLN A 78 13.05 -20.71 0.91
C GLN A 78 12.21 -19.54 1.40
N ILE A 79 11.16 -19.14 0.66
CA ILE A 79 10.20 -18.11 1.09
C ILE A 79 9.50 -18.51 2.40
N LYS A 80 9.05 -19.77 2.47
CA LYS A 80 8.44 -20.33 3.69
C LYS A 80 9.40 -20.27 4.87
N ALA A 81 10.65 -20.71 4.66
CA ALA A 81 11.68 -20.68 5.70
C ALA A 81 11.99 -19.27 6.20
N LEU A 82 12.00 -18.28 5.31
CA LEU A 82 12.17 -16.86 5.69
C LEU A 82 11.00 -16.38 6.56
N ILE A 83 9.75 -16.65 6.16
CA ILE A 83 8.56 -16.28 6.93
C ILE A 83 8.59 -16.93 8.32
N ASN A 84 8.90 -18.22 8.39
CA ASN A 84 9.01 -18.96 9.66
C ASN A 84 10.07 -18.32 10.57
N ALA A 85 11.26 -18.06 10.01
CA ALA A 85 12.36 -17.45 10.77
C ALA A 85 12.02 -16.07 11.35
N LEU A 86 11.15 -15.29 10.68
CA LEU A 86 10.73 -13.99 11.18
C LEU A 86 9.84 -14.10 12.41
N VAL A 87 8.89 -15.03 12.41
CA VAL A 87 8.04 -15.28 13.58
C VAL A 87 8.86 -15.88 14.72
N ASP A 88 9.64 -16.91 14.44
CA ASP A 88 10.36 -17.70 15.45
C ASP A 88 11.49 -16.90 16.09
N LYS A 89 12.32 -16.23 15.25
CA LYS A 89 13.47 -15.44 15.72
C LYS A 89 13.07 -14.26 16.60
N ASN A 90 11.95 -13.63 16.27
CA ASN A 90 11.46 -12.48 17.02
C ASN A 90 10.55 -12.88 18.21
N LYS A 91 10.27 -14.18 18.39
CA LYS A 91 9.40 -14.73 19.46
C LYS A 91 8.06 -13.98 19.54
N THR A 92 7.52 -13.60 18.40
CA THR A 92 6.33 -12.72 18.35
C THR A 92 5.03 -13.49 18.46
N ASN A 93 5.04 -14.81 18.27
CA ASN A 93 3.83 -15.66 18.09
C ASN A 93 2.83 -15.11 17.05
N ALA A 94 3.29 -14.17 16.22
CA ALA A 94 2.45 -13.46 15.27
C ALA A 94 1.95 -14.38 14.16
N ALA A 95 0.77 -14.06 13.65
CA ALA A 95 0.26 -14.64 12.41
C ALA A 95 0.85 -13.88 11.21
N ILE A 96 1.37 -14.61 10.23
CA ILE A 96 1.74 -14.07 8.91
C ILE A 96 1.01 -14.88 7.84
N ALA A 97 0.38 -14.18 6.90
CA ALA A 97 -0.31 -14.74 5.75
C ALA A 97 0.22 -14.09 4.46
N LEU A 98 0.69 -14.92 3.55
CA LEU A 98 1.19 -14.53 2.22
C LEU A 98 0.25 -15.07 1.15
N GLY A 99 -0.19 -14.23 0.24
CA GLY A 99 -0.89 -14.58 -0.98
C GLY A 99 -0.14 -14.14 -2.21
N PHE A 100 -0.14 -14.97 -3.23
CA PHE A 100 0.37 -14.66 -4.55
C PHE A 100 -0.70 -14.93 -5.60
N ILE A 101 -0.77 -14.11 -6.65
CA ILE A 101 -1.65 -14.30 -7.79
C ILE A 101 -0.92 -14.01 -9.10
N ASP A 102 -1.19 -14.83 -10.11
CA ASP A 102 -0.83 -14.61 -11.50
C ASP A 102 -1.95 -15.15 -12.43
N PRO A 103 -1.83 -15.05 -13.77
CA PRO A 103 -2.83 -15.60 -14.69
C PRO A 103 -3.11 -17.11 -14.55
N ASN A 104 -2.22 -17.85 -13.89
CA ASN A 104 -2.37 -19.31 -13.67
C ASN A 104 -3.13 -19.63 -12.38
N GLY A 105 -3.37 -18.62 -11.50
CA GLY A 105 -4.14 -18.79 -10.27
C GLY A 105 -3.49 -18.16 -9.05
N THR A 106 -3.91 -18.64 -7.88
CA THR A 106 -3.49 -18.12 -6.58
C THR A 106 -2.71 -19.15 -5.77
N GLN A 107 -1.78 -18.67 -4.96
CA GLN A 107 -1.06 -19.49 -3.99
C GLN A 107 -1.14 -18.80 -2.62
N PHE A 108 -1.10 -19.61 -1.58
CA PHE A 108 -1.19 -19.15 -0.20
C PHE A 108 -0.12 -19.83 0.66
N TYR A 109 0.39 -19.07 1.63
CA TYR A 109 1.18 -19.60 2.74
C TYR A 109 0.87 -18.85 4.02
N GLY A 110 0.55 -19.58 5.10
CA GLY A 110 0.34 -19.04 6.43
C GLY A 110 1.29 -19.66 7.44
N TYR A 111 1.74 -18.85 8.41
CA TYR A 111 2.59 -19.29 9.51
C TYR A 111 2.27 -18.52 10.80
N GLY A 112 2.59 -19.15 11.94
CA GLY A 112 2.32 -18.58 13.26
C GLY A 112 0.95 -18.97 13.80
N ARG A 113 0.44 -18.21 14.78
CA ARG A 113 -0.81 -18.47 15.48
C ARG A 113 -1.74 -17.26 15.43
N VAL A 114 -3.04 -17.52 15.47
CA VAL A 114 -4.04 -16.42 15.47
C VAL A 114 -4.07 -15.68 16.81
N SER A 115 -3.69 -16.34 17.92
CA SER A 115 -3.51 -15.71 19.24
C SER A 115 -2.63 -16.58 20.14
N ASN A 116 -2.17 -16.02 21.27
CA ASN A 116 -1.39 -16.75 22.27
C ASN A 116 -2.21 -17.85 22.98
N SER A 117 -3.52 -17.67 23.06
CA SER A 117 -4.45 -18.60 23.72
C SER A 117 -5.07 -19.64 22.77
N SER A 118 -4.78 -19.57 21.46
CA SER A 118 -5.35 -20.45 20.43
C SER A 118 -4.30 -21.30 19.75
N ASN A 119 -4.63 -22.55 19.49
CA ASN A 119 -3.84 -23.45 18.64
C ASN A 119 -4.27 -23.38 17.15
N ALA A 120 -5.21 -22.49 16.80
CA ALA A 120 -5.62 -22.29 15.40
C ALA A 120 -4.47 -21.79 14.57
N THR A 121 -4.25 -22.45 13.44
CA THR A 121 -3.23 -22.10 12.46
C THR A 121 -3.73 -20.99 11.53
N VAL A 122 -2.81 -20.25 10.97
CA VAL A 122 -3.10 -19.22 9.97
C VAL A 122 -3.50 -19.88 8.64
N ASP A 123 -4.66 -19.50 8.14
CA ASP A 123 -5.17 -19.93 6.83
C ASP A 123 -5.52 -18.72 5.95
N GLN A 124 -5.93 -18.99 4.69
CA GLN A 124 -6.28 -17.95 3.73
C GLN A 124 -7.50 -17.10 4.14
N ASN A 125 -8.30 -17.56 5.11
CA ASN A 125 -9.49 -16.92 5.64
C ASN A 125 -9.27 -16.28 7.01
N THR A 126 -8.05 -16.36 7.56
CA THR A 126 -7.65 -15.65 8.77
C THR A 126 -7.76 -14.14 8.53
N ILE A 127 -8.40 -13.44 9.44
CA ILE A 127 -8.70 -12.01 9.32
C ILE A 127 -7.60 -11.18 9.98
N PHE A 128 -7.23 -10.10 9.34
CA PHE A 128 -6.25 -9.11 9.81
C PHE A 128 -6.79 -7.70 9.59
N ALA A 129 -6.44 -6.75 10.46
CA ALA A 129 -6.61 -5.35 10.12
C ALA A 129 -5.59 -4.97 9.03
N ILE A 130 -6.05 -4.34 7.95
CA ILE A 130 -5.21 -3.99 6.80
C ILE A 130 -4.73 -2.53 6.82
N GLY A 131 -5.10 -1.78 7.85
CA GLY A 131 -4.65 -0.41 8.06
C GLY A 131 -4.87 0.48 6.83
N SER A 132 -3.86 1.24 6.47
CA SER A 132 -3.95 2.23 5.39
C SER A 132 -4.23 1.65 4.00
N ILE A 133 -4.19 0.33 3.78
CA ILE A 133 -4.72 -0.27 2.55
C ILE A 133 -6.22 0.02 2.39
N THR A 134 -6.94 0.34 3.46
CA THR A 134 -8.31 0.87 3.40
C THR A 134 -8.46 2.03 2.42
N LYS A 135 -7.44 2.88 2.27
CA LYS A 135 -7.47 4.07 1.41
C LYS A 135 -7.68 3.76 -0.06
N VAL A 136 -7.09 2.66 -0.54
CA VAL A 136 -7.27 2.27 -1.95
C VAL A 136 -8.69 1.79 -2.23
N PHE A 137 -9.40 1.27 -1.22
CA PHE A 137 -10.83 1.00 -1.33
C PHE A 137 -11.66 2.29 -1.35
N THR A 138 -11.33 3.26 -0.49
CA THR A 138 -11.99 4.57 -0.45
C THR A 138 -11.84 5.31 -1.77
N THR A 139 -10.68 5.25 -2.40
CA THR A 139 -10.43 5.93 -3.67
C THR A 139 -10.96 5.16 -4.87
N THR A 140 -11.02 3.81 -4.82
CA THR A 140 -11.78 3.02 -5.80
C THR A 140 -13.27 3.39 -5.75
N LEU A 141 -13.82 3.60 -4.54
CA LEU A 141 -15.19 4.08 -4.36
C LEU A 141 -15.39 5.47 -4.97
N LEU A 142 -14.43 6.40 -4.80
CA LEU A 142 -14.45 7.70 -5.47
C LEU A 142 -14.49 7.52 -6.99
N ALA A 143 -13.59 6.71 -7.56
CA ALA A 143 -13.52 6.48 -8.99
C ALA A 143 -14.82 5.85 -9.55
N ASP A 144 -15.42 4.90 -8.83
CA ASP A 144 -16.70 4.33 -9.18
C ASP A 144 -17.84 5.37 -9.17
N MET A 145 -17.88 6.23 -8.16
CA MET A 145 -18.88 7.30 -8.07
C MET A 145 -18.66 8.40 -9.12
N VAL A 146 -17.43 8.65 -9.54
CA VAL A 146 -17.11 9.54 -10.68
C VAL A 146 -17.62 8.93 -11.99
N ASN A 147 -17.33 7.66 -12.24
CA ASN A 147 -17.76 6.96 -13.45
C ASN A 147 -19.29 6.91 -13.58
N GLN A 148 -20.00 6.87 -12.46
CA GLN A 148 -21.45 6.91 -12.43
C GLN A 148 -22.05 8.33 -12.39
N GLY A 149 -21.23 9.38 -12.43
CA GLY A 149 -21.67 10.77 -12.47
C GLY A 149 -22.20 11.34 -11.13
N PHE A 150 -21.98 10.65 -10.01
CA PHE A 150 -22.36 11.15 -8.69
C PHE A 150 -21.55 12.37 -8.28
N VAL A 151 -20.24 12.35 -8.56
CA VAL A 151 -19.28 13.38 -8.23
C VAL A 151 -18.27 13.57 -9.38
N LYS A 152 -17.45 14.63 -9.32
CA LYS A 152 -16.33 14.84 -10.24
C LYS A 152 -15.05 15.01 -9.44
N LEU A 153 -13.91 14.55 -9.97
CA LEU A 153 -12.62 14.66 -9.29
C LEU A 153 -12.26 16.11 -8.91
N ASN A 154 -12.56 17.04 -9.81
CA ASN A 154 -12.29 18.48 -9.61
C ASN A 154 -13.40 19.24 -8.86
N ASP A 155 -14.42 18.55 -8.34
CA ASP A 155 -15.42 19.23 -7.49
C ASP A 155 -14.77 19.72 -6.19
N PRO A 156 -14.99 20.99 -5.83
CA PRO A 156 -14.53 21.51 -4.54
C PRO A 156 -15.31 20.83 -3.40
N ILE A 157 -14.61 20.41 -2.36
CA ILE A 157 -15.18 19.60 -1.27
C ILE A 157 -16.28 20.31 -0.50
N GLU A 158 -16.24 21.63 -0.42
CA GLU A 158 -17.27 22.46 0.23
C GLU A 158 -18.67 22.28 -0.38
N LYS A 159 -18.76 21.85 -1.65
CA LYS A 159 -20.02 21.56 -2.34
C LYS A 159 -20.85 20.46 -1.63
N TYR A 160 -20.17 19.61 -0.87
CA TYR A 160 -20.74 18.40 -0.27
C TYR A 160 -20.88 18.47 1.25
N LEU A 161 -20.25 19.46 1.88
CA LEU A 161 -20.25 19.61 3.33
C LEU A 161 -21.40 20.52 3.79
N PRO A 162 -21.81 20.40 5.08
CA PRO A 162 -22.79 21.31 5.65
C PRO A 162 -22.33 22.77 5.52
N SER A 163 -23.26 23.68 5.24
CA SER A 163 -22.96 25.10 4.96
C SER A 163 -22.32 25.87 6.12
N ASN A 164 -22.44 25.35 7.33
CA ASN A 164 -21.80 25.90 8.53
C ASN A 164 -20.36 25.42 8.74
N VAL A 165 -19.86 24.48 7.92
CA VAL A 165 -18.47 23.99 7.99
C VAL A 165 -17.58 24.89 7.12
N LYS A 166 -16.66 25.59 7.76
CA LYS A 166 -15.67 26.39 7.04
C LYS A 166 -14.58 25.49 6.48
N VAL A 167 -14.49 25.41 5.14
CA VAL A 167 -13.43 24.68 4.46
C VAL A 167 -12.21 25.56 4.25
N PRO A 168 -10.99 25.14 4.63
CA PRO A 168 -9.77 25.91 4.38
C PRO A 168 -9.49 26.04 2.88
N GLN A 169 -8.92 27.16 2.49
CA GLN A 169 -8.45 27.44 1.14
C GLN A 169 -7.13 28.23 1.17
N TYR A 170 -6.39 28.20 0.10
CA TYR A 170 -5.15 28.96 -0.03
C TYR A 170 -5.23 29.96 -1.17
N LYS A 171 -5.24 31.28 -0.85
CA LYS A 171 -5.33 32.38 -1.84
C LYS A 171 -6.46 32.20 -2.86
N GLY A 172 -7.62 31.66 -2.44
CA GLY A 172 -8.76 31.37 -3.31
C GLY A 172 -8.77 29.99 -3.98
N HIS A 173 -7.68 29.22 -3.90
CA HIS A 173 -7.62 27.83 -4.38
C HIS A 173 -8.28 26.90 -3.37
N LYS A 174 -9.28 26.15 -3.85
CA LYS A 174 -10.13 25.27 -3.07
C LYS A 174 -9.60 23.84 -3.12
N ILE A 175 -9.80 23.09 -2.04
CA ILE A 175 -9.50 21.66 -2.02
C ILE A 175 -10.54 20.92 -2.86
N THR A 176 -10.11 20.01 -3.73
CA THR A 176 -10.94 19.14 -4.56
C THR A 176 -10.98 17.71 -4.02
N LEU A 177 -11.90 16.87 -4.56
CA LEU A 177 -11.93 15.43 -4.26
C LEU A 177 -10.64 14.73 -4.72
N GLU A 178 -10.07 15.16 -5.83
CA GLU A 178 -8.78 14.66 -6.32
C GLU A 178 -7.64 14.97 -5.35
N ASP A 179 -7.58 16.20 -4.82
CA ASP A 179 -6.55 16.58 -3.84
C ASP A 179 -6.60 15.74 -2.56
N LEU A 180 -7.80 15.34 -2.12
CA LEU A 180 -7.95 14.41 -1.00
C LEU A 180 -7.43 13.02 -1.36
N ALA A 181 -7.81 12.50 -2.52
CA ALA A 181 -7.48 11.15 -2.98
C ALA A 181 -6.00 10.97 -3.31
N THR A 182 -5.32 12.04 -3.74
CA THR A 182 -3.90 12.03 -4.11
C THR A 182 -2.97 12.53 -2.99
N HIS A 183 -3.52 12.82 -1.81
CA HIS A 183 -2.76 13.39 -0.69
C HIS A 183 -2.07 14.72 -1.01
N THR A 184 -2.70 15.56 -1.83
CA THR A 184 -2.16 16.88 -2.21
C THR A 184 -2.97 18.06 -1.65
N SER A 185 -3.97 17.77 -0.80
CA SER A 185 -4.89 18.76 -0.25
C SER A 185 -4.27 19.85 0.63
N GLY A 186 -3.08 19.60 1.19
CA GLY A 186 -2.47 20.48 2.19
C GLY A 186 -3.05 20.31 3.60
N LEU A 187 -4.00 19.38 3.79
CA LEU A 187 -4.47 19.01 5.14
C LEU A 187 -3.40 18.23 5.89
N PRO A 188 -3.25 18.41 7.22
CA PRO A 188 -2.29 17.67 8.02
C PRO A 188 -2.61 16.17 8.04
N ASN A 189 -1.66 15.35 8.50
CA ASN A 189 -1.86 13.90 8.59
C ASN A 189 -3.08 13.52 9.45
N PHE A 190 -3.24 14.17 10.61
CA PHE A 190 -4.40 13.99 11.48
C PHE A 190 -5.02 15.34 11.85
N PRO A 191 -6.33 15.38 12.20
CA PRO A 191 -6.95 16.60 12.76
C PRO A 191 -6.22 17.10 14.00
N SER A 192 -6.08 18.41 14.16
CA SER A 192 -5.33 19.01 15.28
C SER A 192 -5.90 18.71 16.66
N ASN A 193 -7.17 18.33 16.74
CA ASN A 193 -7.86 17.92 17.96
C ASN A 193 -8.10 16.40 18.05
N TYR A 194 -7.42 15.60 17.18
CA TYR A 194 -7.48 14.15 17.19
C TYR A 194 -6.48 13.60 18.19
N CYS A 195 -6.96 13.01 19.27
CA CYS A 195 -6.15 12.34 20.29
C CYS A 195 -4.85 13.12 20.58
N ILE A 196 -4.96 14.16 21.41
CA ILE A 196 -3.88 15.07 21.81
C ILE A 196 -2.60 14.26 22.08
N SER A 197 -1.57 14.41 21.26
CA SER A 197 -0.27 13.74 21.32
C SER A 197 -0.08 12.47 20.46
N PHE A 198 -0.96 12.19 19.47
CA PHE A 198 -0.65 11.11 18.54
C PHE A 198 0.56 11.48 17.67
N ASP A 199 1.70 10.89 18.03
CA ASP A 199 2.92 10.93 17.24
C ASP A 199 3.42 9.49 17.06
N PRO A 200 3.24 8.88 15.87
CA PRO A 200 3.68 7.51 15.61
C PRO A 200 5.20 7.37 15.63
N THR A 201 5.95 8.48 15.56
CA THR A 201 7.40 8.48 15.63
C THR A 201 7.93 8.61 17.07
N SER A 202 7.04 8.92 18.02
CA SER A 202 7.45 9.12 19.41
C SER A 202 7.98 7.82 20.03
N PRO A 203 8.99 7.88 20.90
CA PRO A 203 9.43 6.72 21.68
C PRO A 203 8.31 6.10 22.52
N ALA A 204 7.34 6.91 22.97
CA ALA A 204 6.20 6.42 23.71
C ALA A 204 5.31 5.50 22.85
N PHE A 205 5.02 5.86 21.60
CA PHE A 205 4.29 4.98 20.67
C PHE A 205 5.06 3.71 20.35
N GLN A 206 6.37 3.83 20.16
CA GLN A 206 7.22 2.71 19.77
C GLN A 206 7.49 1.71 20.90
N HIS A 207 7.46 2.15 22.17
CA HIS A 207 7.93 1.33 23.29
C HIS A 207 6.93 1.17 24.44
N SER A 208 5.75 1.82 24.41
CA SER A 208 4.76 1.76 25.47
C SER A 208 3.44 1.14 25.01
N ILE A 209 3.11 -0.03 25.57
CA ILE A 209 1.82 -0.67 25.34
C ILE A 209 0.67 0.16 25.92
N GLN A 210 0.91 0.85 27.06
CA GLN A 210 -0.10 1.69 27.68
C GLN A 210 -0.44 2.88 26.79
N TYR A 211 0.56 3.56 26.24
CA TYR A 211 0.35 4.66 25.30
C TYR A 211 -0.49 4.23 24.10
N ARG A 212 -0.24 3.03 23.53
CA ARG A 212 -1.04 2.49 22.42
C ARG A 212 -2.48 2.22 22.82
N LYS A 213 -2.71 1.67 24.03
CA LYS A 213 -4.06 1.45 24.56
C LYS A 213 -4.81 2.76 24.76
N ASP A 214 -4.18 3.76 25.36
CA ASP A 214 -4.77 5.09 25.58
C ASP A 214 -5.10 5.76 24.23
N LEU A 215 -4.24 5.62 23.24
CA LEU A 215 -4.48 6.10 21.87
C LEU A 215 -5.69 5.38 21.24
N MET A 216 -5.76 4.05 21.31
CA MET A 216 -6.88 3.29 20.76
C MET A 216 -8.20 3.67 21.41
N ASP A 217 -8.21 3.90 22.74
CA ASP A 217 -9.42 4.32 23.47
C ASP A 217 -9.84 5.74 23.11
N CYS A 218 -8.89 6.67 22.98
CA CYS A 218 -9.15 8.03 22.50
C CYS A 218 -9.76 8.04 21.10
N THR A 219 -9.22 7.24 20.19
CA THR A 219 -9.66 7.24 18.78
C THR A 219 -11.10 6.72 18.60
N LYS A 220 -11.61 5.89 19.50
CA LYS A 220 -12.98 5.37 19.45
C LYS A 220 -14.05 6.45 19.61
N THR A 221 -13.76 7.51 20.34
CA THR A 221 -14.73 8.54 20.75
C THR A 221 -14.70 9.79 19.89
N TYR A 222 -13.85 9.83 18.86
CA TYR A 222 -13.73 10.97 17.98
C TYR A 222 -14.97 11.13 17.09
N THR A 223 -15.56 12.32 17.09
CA THR A 223 -16.86 12.58 16.47
C THR A 223 -16.77 13.45 15.21
N PHE A 224 -17.81 13.44 14.37
CA PHE A 224 -17.91 14.35 13.21
C PHE A 224 -17.92 15.82 13.61
N ASN A 225 -18.48 16.20 14.77
CA ASN A 225 -18.41 17.57 15.26
C ASN A 225 -16.97 18.02 15.51
N GLN A 226 -16.16 17.19 16.16
CA GLN A 226 -14.73 17.45 16.36
C GLN A 226 -13.97 17.48 15.03
N PHE A 227 -14.32 16.60 14.11
CA PHE A 227 -13.74 16.54 12.77
C PHE A 227 -13.99 17.83 11.97
N TYR A 228 -15.23 18.32 11.94
CA TYR A 228 -15.57 19.59 11.30
C TYR A 228 -14.95 20.80 11.99
N GLN A 229 -14.85 20.78 13.32
CA GLN A 229 -14.16 21.81 14.07
C GLN A 229 -12.68 21.88 13.69
N ALA A 230 -12.01 20.74 13.60
CA ALA A 230 -10.61 20.67 13.15
C ALA A 230 -10.45 21.19 11.72
N LEU A 231 -11.35 20.80 10.79
CA LEU A 231 -11.35 21.28 9.42
C LEU A 231 -11.49 22.82 9.38
N SER A 232 -12.45 23.36 10.13
CA SER A 232 -12.73 24.80 10.16
C SER A 232 -11.60 25.63 10.78
N ASN A 233 -10.79 25.04 11.66
CA ASN A 233 -9.64 25.65 12.30
C ASN A 233 -8.32 25.43 11.55
N THR A 234 -8.33 24.61 10.49
CA THR A 234 -7.13 24.35 9.68
C THR A 234 -6.85 25.55 8.76
N SER A 235 -5.57 25.90 8.64
CA SER A 235 -5.07 26.86 7.67
C SER A 235 -4.10 26.16 6.72
N LEU A 236 -4.29 26.36 5.42
CA LEU A 236 -3.36 25.81 4.43
C LEU A 236 -2.12 26.68 4.30
N SER A 237 -0.95 26.08 4.26
CA SER A 237 0.35 26.76 4.04
C SER A 237 0.73 26.84 2.56
N ARG A 238 0.03 26.11 1.68
CA ARG A 238 0.29 26.00 0.25
C ARG A 238 -0.99 25.74 -0.54
N GLU A 239 -0.88 25.89 -1.84
CA GLU A 239 -1.94 25.57 -2.79
C GLU A 239 -2.26 24.07 -2.79
N PRO A 240 -3.55 23.66 -2.70
CA PRO A 240 -3.96 22.29 -2.98
C PRO A 240 -3.49 21.83 -4.35
N GLY A 241 -3.11 20.57 -4.49
CA GLY A 241 -2.53 20.01 -5.71
C GLY A 241 -1.02 20.23 -5.89
N SER A 242 -0.39 21.13 -5.12
CA SER A 242 1.00 21.53 -5.38
C SER A 242 2.06 20.58 -4.83
N LYS A 243 1.73 19.77 -3.80
CA LYS A 243 2.70 18.89 -3.13
C LYS A 243 2.00 17.71 -2.48
N PHE A 244 2.57 16.53 -2.64
CA PHE A 244 2.17 15.34 -1.90
C PHE A 244 2.50 15.49 -0.40
N GLU A 245 1.52 15.22 0.45
CA GLU A 245 1.66 15.14 1.91
C GLU A 245 0.58 14.23 2.47
N TYR A 246 1.01 13.03 2.91
CA TYR A 246 0.11 11.98 3.35
C TYR A 246 -0.86 12.46 4.44
N SER A 247 -2.17 12.23 4.23
CA SER A 247 -3.21 12.75 5.11
C SER A 247 -4.31 11.70 5.38
N ASN A 248 -4.35 11.18 6.61
CA ASN A 248 -5.47 10.40 7.11
C ASN A 248 -6.72 11.29 7.28
N PHE A 249 -6.51 12.56 7.64
CA PHE A 249 -7.58 13.56 7.73
C PHE A 249 -8.26 13.74 6.36
N GLY A 250 -7.48 13.95 5.31
CA GLY A 250 -8.00 14.09 3.95
C GLY A 250 -8.78 12.86 3.49
N MET A 251 -8.27 11.66 3.79
CA MET A 251 -8.92 10.42 3.40
C MET A 251 -10.21 10.16 4.19
N GLY A 252 -10.23 10.44 5.49
CA GLY A 252 -11.45 10.41 6.30
C GLY A 252 -12.53 11.35 5.74
N LEU A 253 -12.12 12.57 5.37
CA LEU A 253 -12.99 13.57 4.76
C LEU A 253 -13.53 13.10 3.41
N LEU A 254 -12.71 12.49 2.57
CA LEU A 254 -13.14 11.91 1.31
C LEU A 254 -14.24 10.86 1.51
N GLY A 255 -14.00 9.85 2.34
CA GLY A 255 -14.98 8.80 2.60
C GLY A 255 -16.28 9.34 3.19
N HIS A 256 -16.20 10.35 4.08
CA HIS A 256 -17.37 11.00 4.62
C HIS A 256 -18.19 11.75 3.55
N ILE A 257 -17.53 12.50 2.66
CA ILE A 257 -18.19 13.20 1.54
C ILE A 257 -18.89 12.20 0.62
N LEU A 258 -18.25 11.09 0.29
CA LEU A 258 -18.83 10.05 -0.55
C LEU A 258 -20.06 9.42 0.13
N THR A 259 -20.01 9.21 1.44
CA THR A 259 -21.16 8.71 2.21
C THR A 259 -22.31 9.70 2.18
N LEU A 260 -22.08 10.99 2.46
CA LEU A 260 -23.10 12.03 2.38
C LEU A 260 -23.76 12.08 0.98
N LYS A 261 -22.95 11.95 -0.07
CA LYS A 261 -23.44 12.03 -1.45
C LYS A 261 -24.20 10.78 -1.89
N SER A 262 -23.92 9.63 -1.31
CA SER A 262 -24.56 8.36 -1.66
C SER A 262 -25.95 8.16 -1.02
N ASN A 263 -26.30 8.96 0.00
CA ASN A 263 -27.46 8.76 0.87
C ASN A 263 -27.45 7.41 1.63
N MET A 264 -26.28 6.78 1.81
CA MET A 264 -26.11 5.60 2.64
C MET A 264 -25.99 6.00 4.12
N SER A 265 -26.32 5.08 5.02
CA SER A 265 -26.31 5.35 6.46
C SER A 265 -24.89 5.45 7.06
N SER A 266 -23.91 4.78 6.43
CA SER A 266 -22.53 4.74 6.88
C SER A 266 -21.55 4.51 5.72
N PHE A 267 -20.28 4.80 5.96
CA PHE A 267 -19.21 4.48 5.03
C PHE A 267 -19.06 2.96 4.82
N ASP A 268 -19.25 2.16 5.87
CA ASP A 268 -19.19 0.69 5.81
C ASP A 268 -20.28 0.13 4.88
N GLU A 269 -21.52 0.62 5.01
CA GLU A 269 -22.63 0.24 4.10
C GLU A 269 -22.34 0.62 2.64
N LEU A 270 -21.83 1.85 2.43
CA LEU A 270 -21.51 2.34 1.09
C LEU A 270 -20.43 1.47 0.43
N LEU A 271 -19.34 1.20 1.19
CA LEU A 271 -18.23 0.39 0.73
C LEU A 271 -18.67 -1.06 0.44
N SER A 272 -19.45 -1.67 1.34
CA SER A 272 -19.98 -3.03 1.14
C SER A 272 -20.75 -3.13 -0.15
N LYS A 273 -21.76 -2.29 -0.35
CA LYS A 273 -22.64 -2.37 -1.51
C LYS A 273 -21.96 -2.09 -2.85
N ARG A 274 -21.00 -1.17 -2.86
CA ARG A 274 -20.39 -0.72 -4.12
C ARG A 274 -19.13 -1.46 -4.50
N ILE A 275 -18.39 -1.96 -3.52
CA ILE A 275 -17.07 -2.60 -3.75
C ILE A 275 -17.07 -4.05 -3.26
N LEU A 276 -17.37 -4.30 -1.97
CA LEU A 276 -17.12 -5.61 -1.37
C LEU A 276 -18.08 -6.68 -1.91
N ASP A 277 -19.37 -6.39 -2.00
CA ASP A 277 -20.38 -7.30 -2.57
C ASP A 277 -20.13 -7.57 -4.07
N VAL A 278 -19.64 -6.55 -4.79
CA VAL A 278 -19.30 -6.67 -6.22
C VAL A 278 -18.17 -7.63 -6.47
N LEU A 279 -17.20 -7.69 -5.53
CA LEU A 279 -16.00 -8.52 -5.62
C LEU A 279 -16.12 -9.81 -4.81
N ASP A 280 -17.29 -10.10 -4.23
CA ASP A 280 -17.52 -11.26 -3.34
C ASP A 280 -16.51 -11.32 -2.18
N MET A 281 -16.20 -10.16 -1.57
CA MET A 281 -15.26 -10.02 -0.46
C MET A 281 -15.96 -10.16 0.91
N ASN A 282 -16.56 -11.30 1.14
CA ASN A 282 -17.48 -11.55 2.26
C ASN A 282 -16.81 -11.59 3.65
N SER A 283 -15.48 -11.62 3.70
CA SER A 283 -14.68 -11.57 4.93
C SER A 283 -14.03 -10.21 5.18
N THR A 284 -14.38 -9.20 4.36
CA THR A 284 -13.83 -7.84 4.46
C THR A 284 -14.89 -6.90 5.01
N SER A 285 -14.59 -6.16 6.08
CA SER A 285 -15.50 -5.19 6.70
C SER A 285 -14.77 -4.26 7.67
N ILE A 286 -15.42 -3.16 8.05
CA ILE A 286 -14.95 -2.30 9.15
C ILE A 286 -15.37 -2.93 10.49
N GLY A 287 -16.66 -3.17 10.67
CA GLY A 287 -17.18 -3.87 11.85
C GLY A 287 -17.17 -5.38 11.66
N LEU A 288 -16.60 -6.13 12.60
CA LEU A 288 -16.52 -7.58 12.52
C LEU A 288 -17.74 -8.24 13.14
N SER A 289 -18.39 -9.15 12.42
CA SER A 289 -19.38 -10.10 12.96
C SER A 289 -18.70 -11.10 13.91
N ASP A 290 -19.48 -11.83 14.70
CA ASP A 290 -18.91 -12.82 15.62
C ASP A 290 -18.20 -13.97 14.88
N SER A 291 -18.71 -14.37 13.71
CA SER A 291 -18.04 -15.32 12.84
C SER A 291 -16.71 -14.79 12.30
N GLN A 292 -16.60 -13.50 12.02
CA GLN A 292 -15.35 -12.87 11.62
C GLN A 292 -14.38 -12.72 12.79
N LYS A 293 -14.86 -12.33 13.98
CA LYS A 293 -14.05 -12.25 15.20
C LYS A 293 -13.41 -13.58 15.57
N SER A 294 -14.09 -14.71 15.35
CA SER A 294 -13.53 -16.05 15.62
C SER A 294 -12.34 -16.42 14.73
N ARG A 295 -12.16 -15.73 13.60
CA ARG A 295 -11.04 -15.89 12.66
C ARG A 295 -10.01 -14.76 12.70
N LEU A 296 -10.17 -13.80 13.62
CA LEU A 296 -9.28 -12.65 13.75
C LEU A 296 -7.93 -13.07 14.34
N ALA A 297 -6.85 -12.86 13.63
CA ALA A 297 -5.53 -12.90 14.23
C ALA A 297 -5.37 -11.71 15.18
N ILE A 298 -4.93 -11.96 16.41
CA ILE A 298 -4.74 -10.90 17.40
C ILE A 298 -3.44 -10.15 17.12
N GLY A 299 -3.49 -8.82 17.17
CA GLY A 299 -2.31 -7.98 16.95
C GLY A 299 -1.33 -8.05 18.11
N HIS A 300 -0.03 -8.07 17.80
CA HIS A 300 1.03 -8.21 18.77
C HIS A 300 1.95 -6.99 18.79
N PHE A 301 2.45 -6.69 19.97
CA PHE A 301 3.41 -5.62 20.24
C PHE A 301 4.66 -6.21 20.92
N ASN A 302 5.82 -5.66 20.68
CA ASN A 302 7.11 -5.94 21.30
C ASN A 302 7.22 -7.30 22.05
N GLY A 303 7.76 -8.34 21.39
CA GLY A 303 8.00 -9.64 22.04
C GLY A 303 6.74 -10.49 22.27
N GLY A 304 5.67 -10.26 21.51
CA GLY A 304 4.49 -11.12 21.49
C GLY A 304 3.40 -10.75 22.50
N GLN A 305 3.38 -9.52 22.99
CA GLN A 305 2.28 -9.03 23.81
C GLN A 305 1.04 -8.76 22.95
N GLU A 306 -0.08 -9.40 23.26
CA GLU A 306 -1.34 -9.16 22.55
C GLU A 306 -1.91 -7.78 22.88
N LEU A 307 -2.42 -7.13 21.86
CA LEU A 307 -3.12 -5.85 21.94
C LEU A 307 -4.63 -6.05 21.75
N PRO A 308 -5.48 -5.22 22.38
CA PRO A 308 -6.91 -5.29 22.15
C PRO A 308 -7.27 -4.95 20.71
N THR A 309 -8.39 -5.46 20.22
CA THR A 309 -8.93 -5.09 18.92
C THR A 309 -9.23 -3.59 18.90
N TRP A 310 -8.79 -2.94 17.84
CA TRP A 310 -9.02 -1.52 17.64
C TRP A 310 -9.98 -1.28 16.48
N TYR A 311 -10.91 -0.36 16.68
CA TYR A 311 -11.81 0.13 15.66
C TYR A 311 -11.65 1.65 15.58
N ALA A 312 -11.31 2.16 14.41
CA ALA A 312 -11.27 3.59 14.17
C ALA A 312 -12.69 4.17 14.23
N SER A 313 -12.85 5.38 14.78
CA SER A 313 -14.13 6.10 14.73
C SER A 313 -14.53 6.44 13.29
N ASP A 314 -15.83 6.60 13.05
CA ASP A 314 -16.40 6.86 11.73
C ASP A 314 -15.71 7.98 10.93
N PRO A 315 -15.35 9.15 11.51
CA PRO A 315 -14.70 10.22 10.75
C PRO A 315 -13.34 9.84 10.16
N ILE A 316 -12.63 8.87 10.78
CA ILE A 316 -11.29 8.45 10.35
C ILE A 316 -11.32 7.08 9.65
N ALA A 317 -12.37 6.30 9.86
CA ALA A 317 -12.51 4.94 9.34
C ALA A 317 -12.15 4.76 7.85
N PRO A 318 -12.48 5.70 6.93
CA PRO A 318 -12.10 5.58 5.52
C PRO A 318 -10.60 5.52 5.25
N GLY A 319 -9.77 5.82 6.25
CA GLY A 319 -8.31 5.74 6.16
C GLY A 319 -7.73 4.38 6.56
N PRO A 320 -8.01 3.86 7.78
CA PRO A 320 -7.30 2.69 8.30
C PRO A 320 -8.19 1.53 8.77
N ALA A 321 -9.52 1.53 8.62
CA ALA A 321 -10.38 0.73 9.49
C ALA A 321 -10.72 -0.68 8.97
N LEU A 322 -10.44 -1.01 7.70
CA LEU A 322 -10.81 -2.31 7.16
C LEU A 322 -10.02 -3.46 7.79
N HIS A 323 -10.76 -4.55 7.97
CA HIS A 323 -10.24 -5.88 8.22
C HIS A 323 -10.48 -6.74 6.98
N SER A 324 -9.56 -7.62 6.64
CA SER A 324 -9.67 -8.48 5.47
C SER A 324 -8.89 -9.78 5.65
N THR A 325 -8.97 -10.65 4.65
CA THR A 325 -8.23 -11.90 4.55
C THR A 325 -7.35 -11.89 3.30
N VAL A 326 -6.37 -12.78 3.24
CA VAL A 326 -5.58 -12.96 2.00
C VAL A 326 -6.48 -13.36 0.83
N SER A 327 -7.47 -14.25 1.08
CA SER A 327 -8.41 -14.68 0.04
C SER A 327 -9.16 -13.51 -0.60
N ASP A 328 -9.73 -12.61 0.21
CA ASP A 328 -10.45 -11.45 -0.29
C ASP A 328 -9.52 -10.41 -0.94
N MET A 329 -8.34 -10.18 -0.35
CA MET A 329 -7.36 -9.27 -0.93
C MET A 329 -6.84 -9.74 -2.30
N LEU A 330 -6.71 -11.05 -2.52
CA LEU A 330 -6.37 -11.60 -3.84
C LEU A 330 -7.48 -11.38 -4.87
N LYS A 331 -8.78 -11.45 -4.48
CA LYS A 331 -9.90 -11.05 -5.34
C LYS A 331 -9.79 -9.56 -5.73
N PHE A 332 -9.48 -8.70 -4.76
CA PHE A 332 -9.30 -7.28 -5.01
C PHE A 332 -8.14 -7.02 -5.99
N LEU A 333 -6.99 -7.67 -5.80
CA LEU A 333 -5.86 -7.55 -6.73
C LEU A 333 -6.19 -8.13 -8.11
N SER A 334 -6.90 -9.27 -8.16
CA SER A 334 -7.34 -9.89 -9.41
C SER A 334 -8.18 -8.91 -10.26
N ALA A 335 -9.11 -8.20 -9.62
CA ALA A 335 -9.93 -7.19 -10.28
C ALA A 335 -9.09 -5.98 -10.72
N ASN A 336 -8.19 -5.49 -9.86
CA ASN A 336 -7.30 -4.37 -10.17
C ASN A 336 -6.36 -4.67 -11.36
N MET A 337 -5.94 -5.90 -11.55
CA MET A 337 -5.13 -6.34 -12.70
C MET A 337 -5.95 -6.72 -13.93
N GLY A 338 -7.30 -6.74 -13.83
CA GLY A 338 -8.19 -7.12 -14.93
C GLY A 338 -8.24 -8.63 -15.20
N LEU A 339 -7.71 -9.47 -14.30
CA LEU A 339 -7.79 -10.94 -14.37
C LEU A 339 -9.23 -11.45 -14.22
N ILE A 340 -10.07 -10.71 -13.51
CA ILE A 340 -11.52 -10.94 -13.48
C ILE A 340 -12.23 -9.67 -13.97
N LYS A 341 -13.34 -9.86 -14.69
CA LYS A 341 -14.16 -8.76 -15.18
C LYS A 341 -15.25 -8.38 -14.19
N THR A 342 -15.33 -7.09 -13.88
CA THR A 342 -16.29 -6.55 -12.93
C THR A 342 -16.86 -5.24 -13.44
N LYS A 343 -17.96 -4.76 -12.85
CA LYS A 343 -18.45 -3.40 -13.11
C LYS A 343 -17.54 -2.28 -12.58
N LEU A 344 -16.46 -2.64 -11.84
CA LEU A 344 -15.47 -1.72 -11.29
C LEU A 344 -14.20 -1.58 -12.16
N ASP A 345 -14.10 -2.28 -13.30
CA ASP A 345 -12.90 -2.30 -14.15
C ASP A 345 -12.40 -0.89 -14.45
N ASN A 346 -13.26 0.00 -14.92
CA ASN A 346 -12.88 1.37 -15.25
C ASN A 346 -12.45 2.16 -14.01
N ALA A 347 -13.14 1.98 -12.88
CA ALA A 347 -12.79 2.65 -11.63
C ALA A 347 -11.43 2.22 -11.09
N MET A 348 -11.11 0.93 -11.18
CA MET A 348 -9.83 0.38 -10.75
C MET A 348 -8.70 0.86 -11.65
N GLN A 349 -8.86 0.79 -12.98
CA GLN A 349 -7.86 1.28 -13.93
C GLN A 349 -7.61 2.79 -13.74
N GLU A 350 -8.66 3.59 -13.58
CA GLU A 350 -8.55 5.03 -13.35
C GLU A 350 -7.79 5.34 -12.04
N SER A 351 -7.94 4.49 -11.01
CA SER A 351 -7.28 4.69 -9.72
C SER A 351 -5.77 4.49 -9.76
N HIS A 352 -5.23 3.75 -10.73
CA HIS A 352 -3.79 3.52 -10.88
C HIS A 352 -3.09 4.60 -11.70
N LEU A 353 -3.81 5.42 -12.47
CA LEU A 353 -3.20 6.45 -13.31
C LEU A 353 -2.37 7.42 -12.47
N ILE A 354 -1.14 7.64 -12.90
CA ILE A 354 -0.23 8.59 -12.25
C ILE A 354 -0.83 10.00 -12.32
N ARG A 355 -0.94 10.66 -11.17
CA ARG A 355 -1.49 12.02 -11.05
C ARG A 355 -0.47 13.02 -10.52
N HIS A 356 0.29 12.65 -9.48
CA HIS A 356 1.28 13.52 -8.88
C HIS A 356 2.58 12.77 -8.60
N SER A 357 3.71 13.49 -8.70
CA SER A 357 5.00 12.98 -8.23
C SER A 357 5.07 13.06 -6.71
N THR A 358 5.67 12.03 -6.11
CA THR A 358 5.96 11.98 -4.67
C THR A 358 7.45 12.27 -4.38
N ASN A 359 8.21 12.76 -5.35
CA ASN A 359 9.66 13.00 -5.24
C ASN A 359 10.06 13.94 -4.09
N HIS A 360 9.10 14.63 -3.48
CA HIS A 360 9.31 15.42 -2.26
C HIS A 360 9.19 14.61 -0.96
N LEU A 361 8.97 13.30 -1.03
CA LEU A 361 8.98 12.42 0.15
C LEU A 361 10.41 12.06 0.61
N LEU A 362 11.40 12.24 -0.25
CA LEU A 362 12.80 12.09 0.13
C LEU A 362 13.20 13.40 0.83
N PRO A 363 13.73 13.34 2.06
CA PRO A 363 14.34 14.52 2.69
C PRO A 363 15.40 15.06 1.74
N ASN A 364 15.40 16.38 1.49
CA ASN A 364 16.30 17.05 0.54
C ASN A 364 17.79 16.93 0.88
N ASP A 365 18.18 16.34 2.01
CA ASP A 365 19.53 16.44 2.57
C ASP A 365 20.22 15.10 2.86
N GLU A 366 19.55 13.97 2.64
CA GLU A 366 20.25 12.69 2.62
C GLU A 366 19.92 12.01 1.29
N PRO A 367 20.92 11.62 0.47
CA PRO A 367 20.72 10.58 -0.50
C PRO A 367 20.24 9.40 0.34
N ALA A 368 18.95 9.05 0.22
CA ALA A 368 18.43 7.87 0.87
C ALA A 368 19.51 6.81 0.67
N SER A 369 20.05 6.28 1.76
CA SER A 369 21.03 5.21 1.71
C SER A 369 20.30 3.93 1.31
N PHE A 370 19.60 4.02 0.17
CA PHE A 370 19.20 2.91 -0.62
C PHE A 370 20.51 2.28 -1.11
N ASN A 371 20.95 1.28 -0.39
CA ASN A 371 21.96 0.38 -0.92
C ASN A 371 21.30 -0.41 -2.04
N THR A 372 20.92 0.33 -3.10
CA THR A 372 20.26 -0.14 -4.31
C THR A 372 21.28 -0.81 -5.19
N GLY A 373 22.13 -1.69 -4.68
CA GLY A 373 23.15 -2.31 -5.50
C GLY A 373 22.68 -2.37 -6.98
N ASN A 374 23.26 -1.55 -7.85
CA ASN A 374 23.02 -1.46 -9.28
C ASN A 374 21.66 -0.88 -9.80
N PHE A 375 20.78 -0.32 -8.96
CA PHE A 375 19.67 0.49 -9.46
C PHE A 375 20.12 1.92 -9.72
N ASP A 376 19.89 2.38 -10.92
CA ASP A 376 20.02 3.79 -11.25
C ASP A 376 18.83 4.53 -10.61
N THR A 377 19.01 5.02 -9.38
CA THR A 377 18.00 5.78 -8.64
C THR A 377 17.54 7.03 -9.40
N ASN A 378 18.31 7.51 -10.39
CA ASN A 378 17.92 8.61 -11.26
C ASN A 378 16.82 8.22 -12.25
N LYS A 379 16.54 6.93 -12.43
CA LYS A 379 15.51 6.40 -13.33
C LYS A 379 14.28 5.87 -12.59
N LEU A 380 14.30 5.81 -11.25
CA LEU A 380 13.17 5.38 -10.44
C LEU A 380 12.28 6.59 -10.13
N GLY A 381 11.08 6.60 -10.66
CA GLY A 381 10.05 7.60 -10.36
C GLY A 381 9.09 7.07 -9.29
N PHE A 382 8.73 7.92 -8.33
CA PHE A 382 7.69 7.63 -7.35
C PHE A 382 6.53 8.61 -7.52
N TYR A 383 5.33 8.04 -7.63
CA TYR A 383 4.12 8.78 -7.95
C TYR A 383 2.95 8.28 -7.09
N VAL A 384 1.85 9.02 -7.16
CA VAL A 384 0.56 8.63 -6.57
C VAL A 384 -0.54 8.74 -7.63
N GLY A 385 -1.39 7.72 -7.67
CA GLY A 385 -2.68 7.72 -8.34
C GLY A 385 -3.80 8.14 -7.37
N LEU A 386 -5.01 7.61 -7.55
CA LEU A 386 -6.05 7.78 -6.53
C LEU A 386 -5.78 6.77 -5.40
N GLY A 387 -5.12 7.23 -4.34
CA GLY A 387 -4.75 6.44 -3.16
C GLY A 387 -3.62 5.43 -3.36
N TRP A 388 -3.41 4.94 -4.57
CA TRP A 388 -2.34 4.00 -4.88
C TRP A 388 -0.98 4.70 -5.02
N MET A 389 0.06 4.09 -4.45
CA MET A 389 1.43 4.47 -4.73
C MET A 389 1.89 3.75 -6.01
N VAL A 390 2.59 4.46 -6.88
CA VAL A 390 3.08 3.93 -8.16
C VAL A 390 4.58 4.17 -8.25
N ALA A 391 5.34 3.11 -8.47
CA ALA A 391 6.77 3.19 -8.77
C ALA A 391 6.97 2.84 -10.25
N THR A 392 7.76 3.65 -10.95
CA THR A 392 8.10 3.39 -12.36
C THR A 392 9.58 3.12 -12.50
N ASN A 393 9.94 2.06 -13.24
CA ASN A 393 11.32 1.74 -13.57
C ASN A 393 11.39 1.10 -14.95
N PHE A 394 12.23 1.66 -15.86
CA PHE A 394 12.42 1.14 -17.22
C PHE A 394 11.12 0.88 -18.00
N GLY A 395 10.11 1.76 -17.80
CA GLY A 395 8.82 1.64 -18.50
C GLY A 395 7.85 0.61 -17.90
N GLN A 396 8.16 0.04 -16.74
CA GLN A 396 7.25 -0.80 -15.99
C GLN A 396 6.70 -0.06 -14.77
N GLU A 397 5.43 -0.30 -14.47
CA GLU A 397 4.74 0.27 -13.32
C GLU A 397 4.48 -0.80 -12.28
N ILE A 398 4.80 -0.47 -11.04
CA ILE A 398 4.48 -1.26 -9.86
C ILE A 398 3.53 -0.45 -9.00
N VAL A 399 2.36 -0.99 -8.77
CA VAL A 399 1.30 -0.37 -7.97
C VAL A 399 1.27 -1.03 -6.60
N TRP A 400 1.28 -0.23 -5.53
CA TRP A 400 1.38 -0.77 -4.18
C TRP A 400 0.75 0.13 -3.12
N HIS A 401 0.44 -0.45 -1.98
CA HIS A 401 0.14 0.27 -0.74
C HIS A 401 0.52 -0.57 0.48
N SER A 402 0.90 0.09 1.57
CA SER A 402 1.14 -0.55 2.86
C SER A 402 0.11 -0.09 3.90
N GLY A 403 -0.04 -0.87 4.96
CA GLY A 403 -0.90 -0.53 6.07
C GLY A 403 -0.30 -0.91 7.40
N SER A 404 -0.51 -0.08 8.41
CA SER A 404 -0.21 -0.38 9.79
C SER A 404 -1.30 0.17 10.70
N THR A 405 -1.44 -0.43 11.89
CA THR A 405 -2.45 -0.04 12.87
C THR A 405 -1.83 0.10 14.26
N PRO A 406 -2.40 0.92 15.15
CA PRO A 406 -1.87 1.08 16.50
C PRO A 406 -1.92 -0.22 17.34
N ASN A 407 -2.76 -1.17 16.98
CA ASN A 407 -2.88 -2.47 17.63
C ASN A 407 -2.03 -3.58 16.97
N GLY A 408 -0.94 -3.19 16.29
CA GLY A 408 0.14 -4.11 15.93
C GLY A 408 -0.07 -4.92 14.66
N TYR A 409 -0.89 -4.47 13.71
CA TYR A 409 -0.96 -5.11 12.41
C TYR A 409 -0.13 -4.37 11.37
N ASN A 410 0.39 -5.14 10.43
CA ASN A 410 1.05 -4.66 9.24
C ASN A 410 0.55 -5.41 8.02
N ALA A 411 0.33 -4.69 6.95
CA ALA A 411 -0.17 -5.23 5.71
C ALA A 411 0.57 -4.61 4.51
N PHE A 412 0.71 -5.37 3.45
CA PHE A 412 1.32 -4.90 2.21
C PHE A 412 0.64 -5.55 1.02
N VAL A 413 0.35 -4.74 0.01
CA VAL A 413 -0.15 -5.19 -1.29
C VAL A 413 0.67 -4.56 -2.39
N VAL A 414 1.00 -5.36 -3.39
CA VAL A 414 1.74 -4.91 -4.57
C VAL A 414 1.34 -5.72 -5.79
N PHE A 415 1.28 -5.07 -6.94
CA PHE A 415 1.04 -5.77 -8.19
C PHE A 415 1.68 -5.03 -9.38
N ASN A 416 1.94 -5.77 -10.44
CA ASN A 416 2.33 -5.27 -11.73
C ASN A 416 1.18 -5.48 -12.72
N PRO A 417 0.47 -4.41 -13.15
CA PRO A 417 -0.67 -4.55 -14.06
C PRO A 417 -0.29 -5.19 -15.41
N ALA A 418 0.89 -4.85 -15.94
CA ALA A 418 1.36 -5.36 -17.24
C ALA A 418 1.78 -6.83 -17.20
N LYS A 419 2.16 -7.35 -16.03
CA LYS A 419 2.52 -8.76 -15.81
C LYS A 419 1.40 -9.57 -15.21
N GLU A 420 0.30 -8.93 -14.81
CA GLU A 420 -0.85 -9.57 -14.17
C GLU A 420 -0.44 -10.40 -12.94
N ARG A 421 0.53 -9.89 -12.14
CA ARG A 421 1.08 -10.55 -10.96
C ARG A 421 0.92 -9.67 -9.72
N GLY A 422 0.55 -10.30 -8.61
CA GLY A 422 0.33 -9.57 -7.37
C GLY A 422 0.67 -10.36 -6.12
N ILE A 423 0.98 -9.63 -5.04
CA ILE A 423 1.33 -10.16 -3.74
C ILE A 423 0.52 -9.45 -2.67
N VAL A 424 0.06 -10.22 -1.69
CA VAL A 424 -0.55 -9.76 -0.44
C VAL A 424 0.23 -10.32 0.72
N ILE A 425 0.62 -9.48 1.69
CA ILE A 425 1.21 -9.91 2.96
C ILE A 425 0.39 -9.27 4.08
N LEU A 426 -0.13 -10.09 4.98
CA LEU A 426 -0.83 -9.66 6.18
C LEU A 426 -0.11 -10.21 7.40
N CYS A 427 0.13 -9.37 8.41
CA CYS A 427 0.87 -9.73 9.61
C CYS A 427 0.21 -9.13 10.85
N SER A 428 0.10 -9.92 11.93
CA SER A 428 -0.43 -9.50 13.22
C SER A 428 0.67 -9.09 14.21
N ALA A 429 1.80 -8.59 13.72
CA ALA A 429 2.86 -8.05 14.58
C ALA A 429 3.26 -6.63 14.15
N ASP A 430 3.71 -5.86 15.15
CA ASP A 430 4.34 -4.56 14.92
C ASP A 430 5.67 -4.73 14.21
N THR A 431 5.92 -3.88 13.21
CA THR A 431 7.15 -3.90 12.40
C THR A 431 8.40 -3.47 13.14
N SER A 432 8.32 -2.93 14.35
CA SER A 432 9.53 -2.68 15.15
C SER A 432 10.37 -3.94 15.35
N ASN A 433 9.75 -5.12 15.31
CA ASN A 433 10.40 -6.43 15.46
C ASN A 433 10.30 -7.33 14.22
N ILE A 434 9.31 -7.10 13.35
CA ILE A 434 9.16 -7.78 12.06
C ILE A 434 9.09 -6.72 10.99
N ASN A 435 10.22 -6.37 10.42
CA ASN A 435 10.24 -5.45 9.30
C ASN A 435 9.85 -6.21 8.03
N ILE A 436 8.57 -6.08 7.62
CA ILE A 436 8.09 -6.67 6.36
C ILE A 436 8.95 -6.16 5.19
N SER A 437 9.46 -4.93 5.27
CA SER A 437 10.42 -4.42 4.28
C SER A 437 11.76 -5.18 4.34
N ASP A 438 12.20 -5.64 5.50
CA ASP A 438 13.40 -6.47 5.60
C ASP A 438 13.18 -7.86 4.99
N ILE A 439 11.96 -8.40 5.13
CA ILE A 439 11.55 -9.63 4.44
C ILE A 439 11.61 -9.43 2.93
N ILE A 440 11.05 -8.32 2.48
CA ILE A 440 10.86 -8.05 1.05
C ILE A 440 12.17 -7.57 0.40
N PHE A 441 13.00 -6.80 1.13
CA PHE A 441 14.03 -5.96 0.50
C PHE A 441 15.48 -6.19 0.98
N LYS A 442 15.72 -6.72 2.18
CA LYS A 442 17.09 -6.81 2.73
C LYS A 442 17.79 -8.14 2.49
N GLN A 443 17.08 -9.21 2.25
CA GLN A 443 17.72 -10.49 1.99
C GLN A 443 17.92 -10.67 0.49
N LYS A 444 19.18 -10.80 0.09
CA LYS A 444 19.64 -11.03 -1.30
C LYS A 444 19.05 -12.25 -1.99
N ASN A 445 18.14 -13.00 -1.33
CA ASN A 445 17.62 -14.28 -1.77
C ASN A 445 16.09 -14.24 -1.79
N ASP A 446 15.51 -14.74 -2.84
CA ASP A 446 14.14 -15.19 -3.09
C ASP A 446 12.94 -14.23 -2.98
N LEU A 447 12.72 -13.45 -1.96
CA LEU A 447 11.57 -12.54 -1.94
C LEU A 447 11.88 -11.20 -2.62
N SER A 448 13.13 -10.74 -2.55
CA SER A 448 13.60 -9.65 -3.42
C SER A 448 13.66 -10.10 -4.89
N SER A 449 13.94 -11.39 -5.13
CA SER A 449 13.79 -12.05 -6.42
C SER A 449 12.33 -12.08 -6.86
N LEU A 450 11.38 -12.34 -5.95
CA LEU A 450 9.94 -12.35 -6.23
C LEU A 450 9.44 -10.98 -6.71
N ILE A 451 9.80 -9.92 -6.00
CA ILE A 451 9.46 -8.55 -6.40
C ILE A 451 10.29 -8.14 -7.62
N GLY A 452 11.55 -8.59 -7.70
CA GLY A 452 12.39 -8.45 -8.89
C GLY A 452 11.79 -9.16 -10.10
N ASP A 453 11.20 -10.34 -9.93
CA ASP A 453 10.49 -11.06 -11.00
C ASP A 453 9.16 -10.41 -11.36
N LEU A 454 8.46 -9.76 -10.40
CA LEU A 454 7.33 -8.87 -10.70
C LEU A 454 7.77 -7.63 -11.49
N LEU A 455 8.99 -7.13 -11.22
CA LEU A 455 9.53 -5.92 -11.85
C LEU A 455 10.17 -6.19 -13.23
N ASN A 456 10.87 -7.33 -13.41
CA ASN A 456 11.82 -7.52 -14.50
C ASN A 456 11.49 -8.67 -15.46
N LYS A 457 10.58 -9.58 -15.14
CA LYS A 457 10.15 -10.67 -16.01
C LYS A 457 8.69 -10.55 -16.40
#